data_0ac3cca83d30553c7eb9e099230a69ba
#
_entry.id   0ac3cca83d30553c7eb9e099230a69ba
#
_cell.length_a   1.000
_cell.length_b   1.000
_cell.length_c   1.000
_cell.angle_alpha   90.00
_cell.angle_beta   90.00
_cell.angle_gamma   90.00
#
_symmetry.space_group_name_H-M   'P 1'
#
loop_
_entity.id
_entity.type
_entity.pdbx_description
1 polymer ?
#
loop_
_entity_poly.entity_id
_entity_poly.type
_entity_poly.pdbx_seq_one_letter_code
_entity_poly.pdbx_strand_id
1 'polypeptide(L)'
;FEFIFTLAMALKCFPLQPGGLLAIQVLVMQLTDTHHVYEEVEHGLPVILLVIFMVAGVHFLREMLFMSMNKVLLGIKSRVIMNVTTIVVVAVLSAFLDALTILAVLIALATAFYDVYDKVVSKIGFTDDPADSQDNHIEDLHREDLDGFRKFLRGLLMHGAIGTAIGGVCTLVGEPENIVIGSAAEWDFVTFATMVGPATIPTLIAGILTCFVLEKMGWFGYGAELPAAVRKILADENEKLKQKATKGDTLVIYFQLAVAILMVVALSLHLAEIGLIGLAVII
;
A
#
# COMPACT_ATOMS: atom_id res chain seq x y z
N PHE A 1 -2.77 19.40 -24.81
CA PHE A 1 -3.21 20.35 -23.77
C PHE A 1 -3.93 19.62 -22.64
N GLU A 2 -4.86 18.73 -22.94
CA GLU A 2 -5.67 17.94 -21.98
C GLU A 2 -4.82 17.05 -21.10
N PHE A 3 -3.80 16.38 -21.66
CA PHE A 3 -2.87 15.57 -20.89
C PHE A 3 -2.15 16.38 -19.79
N ILE A 4 -1.66 17.59 -20.13
CA ILE A 4 -0.99 18.48 -19.18
C ILE A 4 -1.98 18.95 -18.10
N PHE A 5 -3.21 19.27 -18.48
CA PHE A 5 -4.26 19.64 -17.53
C PHE A 5 -4.60 18.49 -16.57
N THR A 6 -4.81 17.29 -17.09
CA THR A 6 -5.11 16.10 -16.30
C THR A 6 -3.97 15.77 -15.33
N LEU A 7 -2.72 15.84 -15.82
CA LEU A 7 -1.54 15.63 -14.99
C LEU A 7 -1.42 16.68 -13.87
N ALA A 8 -1.65 17.97 -14.20
CA ALA A 8 -1.59 19.06 -13.23
C ALA A 8 -2.66 18.92 -12.14
N MET A 9 -3.88 18.49 -12.51
CA MET A 9 -4.95 18.26 -11.54
C MET A 9 -4.71 17.00 -10.70
N ALA A 10 -4.18 15.94 -11.27
CA ALA A 10 -3.78 14.74 -10.53
C ALA A 10 -2.70 15.05 -9.49
N LEU A 11 -1.70 15.86 -9.84
CA LEU A 11 -0.67 16.33 -8.89
C LEU A 11 -1.22 17.19 -7.75
N LYS A 12 -2.39 17.82 -7.95
CA LYS A 12 -3.13 18.55 -6.91
C LYS A 12 -4.17 17.69 -6.16
N CYS A 13 -4.11 16.36 -6.32
CA CYS A 13 -5.02 15.41 -5.68
C CYS A 13 -6.51 15.51 -6.13
N PHE A 14 -6.75 15.89 -7.39
CA PHE A 14 -8.07 15.91 -8.00
C PHE A 14 -8.12 15.03 -9.27
N PRO A 15 -7.83 13.71 -9.20
CA PRO A 15 -7.70 12.88 -10.41
C PRO A 15 -9.04 12.57 -11.10
N LEU A 16 -10.15 12.52 -10.37
CA LEU A 16 -11.45 12.12 -10.91
C LEU A 16 -12.13 13.24 -11.72
N GLN A 17 -11.99 14.49 -11.30
CA GLN A 17 -12.63 15.63 -11.94
C GLN A 17 -12.15 15.83 -13.39
N PRO A 18 -10.85 15.82 -13.70
CA PRO A 18 -10.39 15.97 -15.09
C PRO A 18 -10.82 14.79 -15.97
N GLY A 19 -10.85 13.57 -15.45
CA GLY A 19 -11.35 12.40 -16.18
C GLY A 19 -12.83 12.54 -16.55
N GLY A 20 -13.67 12.99 -15.61
CA GLY A 20 -15.08 13.27 -15.85
C GLY A 20 -15.30 14.41 -16.86
N LEU A 21 -14.50 15.48 -16.78
CA LEU A 21 -14.56 16.58 -17.75
C LEU A 21 -14.14 16.14 -19.16
N LEU A 22 -13.11 15.32 -19.27
CA LEU A 22 -12.69 14.71 -20.54
C LEU A 22 -13.79 13.86 -21.16
N ALA A 23 -14.43 12.99 -20.37
CA ALA A 23 -15.55 12.17 -20.83
C ALA A 23 -16.71 13.03 -21.37
N ILE A 24 -17.08 14.09 -20.66
CA ILE A 24 -18.10 15.05 -21.10
C ILE A 24 -17.66 15.75 -22.40
N GLN A 25 -16.41 16.19 -22.49
CA GLN A 25 -15.88 16.86 -23.66
C GLN A 25 -15.90 15.96 -24.89
N VAL A 26 -15.53 14.70 -24.78
CA VAL A 26 -15.55 13.71 -25.86
C VAL A 26 -16.97 13.54 -26.42
N LEU A 27 -17.99 13.50 -25.54
CA LEU A 27 -19.40 13.42 -25.95
C LEU A 27 -19.87 14.71 -26.59
N VAL A 28 -19.56 15.89 -26.03
CA VAL A 28 -19.96 17.20 -26.56
C VAL A 28 -19.34 17.48 -27.93
N MET A 29 -18.08 17.08 -28.11
CA MET A 29 -17.35 17.18 -29.38
C MET A 29 -17.74 16.12 -30.41
N GLN A 30 -18.69 15.24 -30.07
CA GLN A 30 -19.17 14.16 -30.95
C GLN A 30 -18.02 13.24 -31.44
N LEU A 31 -16.99 13.04 -30.64
CA LEU A 31 -15.92 12.08 -30.91
C LEU A 31 -16.37 10.64 -30.63
N THR A 32 -17.39 10.49 -29.81
CA THR A 32 -18.15 9.25 -29.59
C THR A 32 -19.62 9.61 -29.31
N ASP A 33 -20.50 8.63 -29.32
CA ASP A 33 -21.89 8.80 -28.95
C ASP A 33 -22.23 7.99 -27.68
N THR A 34 -23.41 8.26 -27.12
CA THR A 34 -23.86 7.59 -25.91
C THR A 34 -24.13 6.10 -26.10
N HIS A 35 -24.47 5.67 -27.30
CA HIS A 35 -24.73 4.27 -27.64
C HIS A 35 -23.42 3.51 -27.63
N HIS A 36 -22.38 4.03 -28.26
CA HIS A 36 -21.06 3.42 -28.27
C HIS A 36 -20.45 3.35 -26.86
N VAL A 37 -20.60 4.40 -26.06
CA VAL A 37 -20.20 4.37 -24.65
C VAL A 37 -20.92 3.26 -23.88
N TYR A 38 -22.21 3.06 -24.12
CA TYR A 38 -22.98 1.99 -23.48
C TYR A 38 -22.49 0.60 -23.89
N GLU A 39 -22.23 0.39 -25.18
CA GLU A 39 -21.68 -0.87 -25.71
C GLU A 39 -20.32 -1.18 -25.07
N GLU A 40 -19.42 -0.20 -24.98
CA GLU A 40 -18.11 -0.37 -24.35
C GLU A 40 -18.22 -0.70 -22.86
N VAL A 41 -19.16 -0.06 -22.14
CA VAL A 41 -19.42 -0.38 -20.73
C VAL A 41 -19.99 -1.80 -20.59
N GLU A 42 -20.89 -2.23 -21.49
CA GLU A 42 -21.45 -3.58 -21.48
C GLU A 42 -20.38 -4.64 -21.74
N HIS A 43 -19.50 -4.41 -22.73
CA HIS A 43 -18.36 -5.28 -22.99
C HIS A 43 -17.33 -5.30 -21.83
N GLY A 44 -17.09 -4.14 -21.21
CA GLY A 44 -16.18 -3.98 -20.09
C GLY A 44 -16.77 -4.37 -18.73
N LEU A 45 -18.08 -4.68 -18.65
CA LEU A 45 -18.76 -4.93 -17.39
C LEU A 45 -18.11 -6.03 -16.52
N PRO A 46 -17.66 -7.17 -17.07
CA PRO A 46 -16.97 -8.19 -16.27
C PRO A 46 -15.71 -7.65 -15.58
N VAL A 47 -14.93 -6.83 -16.28
CA VAL A 47 -13.71 -6.18 -15.73
C VAL A 47 -14.07 -5.16 -14.65
N ILE A 48 -15.09 -4.34 -14.89
CA ILE A 48 -15.58 -3.33 -13.93
C ILE A 48 -16.06 -4.02 -12.64
N LEU A 49 -16.88 -5.05 -12.75
CA LEU A 49 -17.37 -5.81 -11.60
C LEU A 49 -16.23 -6.48 -10.84
N LEU A 50 -15.27 -7.02 -11.56
CA LEU A 50 -14.10 -7.65 -10.97
C LEU A 50 -13.29 -6.63 -10.16
N VAL A 51 -13.01 -5.44 -10.70
CA VAL A 51 -12.30 -4.38 -9.96
C VAL A 51 -13.07 -3.99 -8.70
N ILE A 52 -14.40 -3.79 -8.78
CA ILE A 52 -15.23 -3.46 -7.63
C ILE A 52 -15.16 -4.55 -6.56
N PHE A 53 -15.30 -5.82 -6.93
CA PHE A 53 -15.28 -6.92 -5.98
C PHE A 53 -13.89 -7.15 -5.38
N MET A 54 -12.83 -7.00 -6.19
CA MET A 54 -11.46 -7.10 -5.69
C MET A 54 -11.15 -6.00 -4.68
N VAL A 55 -11.47 -4.74 -4.98
CA VAL A 55 -11.25 -3.62 -4.04
C VAL A 55 -12.02 -3.83 -2.74
N ALA A 56 -13.28 -4.28 -2.82
CA ALA A 56 -14.09 -4.57 -1.63
C ALA A 56 -13.53 -5.74 -0.82
N GLY A 57 -13.09 -6.82 -1.49
CA GLY A 57 -12.47 -7.99 -0.84
C GLY A 57 -11.14 -7.65 -0.15
N VAL A 58 -10.33 -6.80 -0.78
CA VAL A 58 -9.06 -6.36 -0.18
C VAL A 58 -9.28 -5.48 1.05
N HIS A 59 -10.36 -4.68 1.07
CA HIS A 59 -10.72 -3.90 2.26
C HIS A 59 -10.95 -4.81 3.49
N PHE A 60 -11.51 -5.99 3.28
CA PHE A 60 -11.67 -7.01 4.32
C PHE A 60 -10.33 -7.46 4.92
N LEU A 61 -9.24 -7.49 4.14
CA LEU A 61 -7.91 -7.94 4.58
C LEU A 61 -7.08 -6.83 5.25
N ARG A 62 -7.61 -5.62 5.38
CA ARG A 62 -6.89 -4.44 5.86
C ARG A 62 -6.24 -4.63 7.25
N GLU A 63 -6.91 -5.27 8.18
CA GLU A 63 -6.39 -5.49 9.53
C GLU A 63 -5.20 -6.44 9.54
N MET A 64 -5.29 -7.53 8.76
CA MET A 64 -4.17 -8.46 8.57
C MET A 64 -2.96 -7.76 7.97
N LEU A 65 -3.17 -6.91 6.95
CA LEU A 65 -2.11 -6.12 6.31
C LEU A 65 -1.45 -5.17 7.31
N PHE A 66 -2.25 -4.42 8.06
CA PHE A 66 -1.78 -3.49 9.08
C PHE A 66 -0.91 -4.19 10.12
N MET A 67 -1.37 -5.33 10.66
CA MET A 67 -0.61 -6.11 11.62
C MET A 67 0.69 -6.69 11.05
N SER A 68 0.65 -7.18 9.81
CA SER A 68 1.84 -7.72 9.13
C SER A 68 2.90 -6.63 9.00
N MET A 69 2.52 -5.45 8.53
CA MET A 69 3.44 -4.31 8.38
C MET A 69 3.96 -3.82 9.74
N ASN A 70 3.10 -3.69 10.75
CA ASN A 70 3.50 -3.29 12.10
C ASN A 70 4.53 -4.27 12.70
N LYS A 71 4.33 -5.57 12.50
CA LYS A 71 5.25 -6.61 12.96
C LYS A 71 6.62 -6.52 12.27
N VAL A 72 6.65 -6.23 10.97
CA VAL A 72 7.90 -6.02 10.23
C VAL A 72 8.64 -4.79 10.77
N LEU A 73 7.95 -3.66 10.91
CA LEU A 73 8.54 -2.38 11.27
C LEU A 73 9.10 -2.34 12.70
N LEU A 74 8.39 -2.93 13.66
CA LEU A 74 8.82 -2.96 15.05
C LEU A 74 9.72 -4.15 15.37
N GLY A 75 9.59 -5.26 14.63
CA GLY A 75 10.33 -6.49 14.87
C GLY A 75 11.79 -6.46 14.39
N ILE A 76 12.08 -5.71 13.32
CA ILE A 76 13.40 -5.68 12.69
C ILE A 76 14.16 -4.43 13.13
N LYS A 77 15.34 -4.62 13.76
CA LYS A 77 16.18 -3.52 14.25
C LYS A 77 17.05 -2.89 13.16
N SER A 78 17.55 -3.70 12.23
CA SER A 78 18.41 -3.22 11.15
C SER A 78 17.57 -2.48 10.10
N ARG A 79 17.90 -1.20 9.84
CA ARG A 79 17.21 -0.37 8.84
C ARG A 79 17.18 -1.01 7.45
N VAL A 80 18.32 -1.51 7.00
CA VAL A 80 18.44 -2.11 5.66
C VAL A 80 17.59 -3.37 5.55
N ILE A 81 17.67 -4.27 6.54
CA ILE A 81 16.87 -5.50 6.55
C ILE A 81 15.39 -5.17 6.64
N MET A 82 15.00 -4.21 7.47
CA MET A 82 13.62 -3.79 7.65
C MET A 82 13.04 -3.25 6.32
N ASN A 83 13.75 -2.32 5.67
CA ASN A 83 13.27 -1.71 4.44
C ASN A 83 13.23 -2.71 3.27
N VAL A 84 14.25 -3.57 3.13
CA VAL A 84 14.24 -4.65 2.12
C VAL A 84 13.12 -5.65 2.40
N THR A 85 12.92 -6.04 3.67
CA THR A 85 11.79 -6.91 4.04
C THR A 85 10.45 -6.24 3.74
N THR A 86 10.31 -4.94 3.98
CA THR A 86 9.11 -4.18 3.64
C THR A 86 8.82 -4.23 2.14
N ILE A 87 9.82 -3.99 1.28
CA ILE A 87 9.65 -4.08 -0.18
C ILE A 87 9.19 -5.48 -0.58
N VAL A 88 9.87 -6.53 -0.08
CA VAL A 88 9.54 -7.92 -0.43
C VAL A 88 8.12 -8.28 0.03
N VAL A 89 7.77 -7.97 1.27
CA VAL A 89 6.43 -8.26 1.80
C VAL A 89 5.36 -7.49 1.04
N VAL A 90 5.59 -6.20 0.80
CA VAL A 90 4.66 -5.36 0.04
C VAL A 90 4.52 -5.85 -1.40
N ALA A 91 5.62 -6.22 -2.07
CA ALA A 91 5.58 -6.76 -3.43
C ALA A 91 4.79 -8.07 -3.51
N VAL A 92 5.03 -9.00 -2.57
CA VAL A 92 4.26 -10.26 -2.51
C VAL A 92 2.78 -10.00 -2.26
N LEU A 93 2.46 -9.10 -1.33
CA LEU A 93 1.06 -8.75 -1.05
C LEU A 93 0.41 -8.07 -2.27
N SER A 94 1.12 -7.15 -2.93
CA SER A 94 0.61 -6.42 -4.10
C SER A 94 0.42 -7.30 -5.34
N ALA A 95 1.12 -8.43 -5.42
CA ALA A 95 0.88 -9.40 -6.48
C ALA A 95 -0.51 -10.06 -6.39
N PHE A 96 -1.15 -10.05 -5.21
CA PHE A 96 -2.45 -10.67 -4.98
C PHE A 96 -3.52 -9.69 -4.51
N LEU A 97 -3.10 -8.51 -4.07
CA LEU A 97 -3.96 -7.47 -3.54
C LEU A 97 -3.64 -6.17 -4.28
N ASP A 98 -4.66 -5.37 -4.54
CA ASP A 98 -4.51 -4.09 -5.21
C ASP A 98 -3.46 -3.18 -4.56
N ALA A 99 -2.56 -2.64 -5.37
CA ALA A 99 -1.46 -1.78 -4.96
C ALA A 99 -1.92 -0.54 -4.20
N LEU A 100 -3.04 0.07 -4.61
CA LEU A 100 -3.59 1.27 -3.96
C LEU A 100 -4.02 0.98 -2.53
N THR A 101 -4.61 -0.19 -2.29
CA THR A 101 -5.04 -0.59 -0.95
C THR A 101 -3.86 -0.84 -0.03
N ILE A 102 -2.80 -1.49 -0.50
CA ILE A 102 -1.59 -1.72 0.30
C ILE A 102 -0.92 -0.39 0.64
N LEU A 103 -0.82 0.52 -0.34
CA LEU A 103 -0.28 1.84 -0.10
C LEU A 103 -1.12 2.65 0.90
N ALA A 104 -2.46 2.57 0.80
CA ALA A 104 -3.36 3.20 1.77
C ALA A 104 -3.16 2.65 3.20
N VAL A 105 -2.93 1.34 3.35
CA VAL A 105 -2.60 0.73 4.65
C VAL A 105 -1.25 1.24 5.18
N LEU A 106 -0.23 1.36 4.32
CA LEU A 106 1.07 1.92 4.73
C LEU A 106 0.97 3.39 5.15
N ILE A 107 0.18 4.19 4.43
CA ILE A 107 -0.09 5.59 4.80
C ILE A 107 -0.82 5.64 6.14
N ALA A 108 -1.85 4.82 6.33
CA ALA A 108 -2.59 4.74 7.59
C ALA A 108 -1.69 4.33 8.76
N LEU A 109 -0.77 3.38 8.54
CA LEU A 109 0.21 2.97 9.54
C LEU A 109 1.21 4.09 9.87
N ALA A 110 1.72 4.78 8.85
CA ALA A 110 2.62 5.91 9.03
C ALA A 110 1.95 7.05 9.81
N THR A 111 0.69 7.35 9.50
CA THR A 111 -0.13 8.34 10.21
C THR A 111 -0.39 7.91 11.65
N ALA A 112 -0.77 6.64 11.87
CA ALA A 112 -1.00 6.12 13.22
C ALA A 112 0.27 6.17 14.07
N PHE A 113 1.44 5.87 13.51
CA PHE A 113 2.71 5.99 14.20
C PHE A 113 3.04 7.44 14.57
N TYR A 114 2.79 8.36 13.64
CA TYR A 114 2.98 9.78 13.89
C TYR A 114 2.05 10.28 15.01
N ASP A 115 0.77 9.90 14.99
CA ASP A 115 -0.22 10.28 16.01
C ASP A 115 0.14 9.74 17.40
N VAL A 116 0.67 8.51 17.48
CA VAL A 116 1.14 7.93 18.75
C VAL A 116 2.32 8.72 19.30
N TYR A 117 3.29 9.05 18.45
CA TYR A 117 4.45 9.86 18.83
C TYR A 117 4.03 11.23 19.31
N ASP A 118 3.19 11.94 18.54
CA ASP A 118 2.70 13.28 18.88
C ASP A 118 1.96 13.31 20.23
N LYS A 119 1.07 12.35 20.48
CA LYS A 119 0.33 12.24 21.75
C LYS A 119 1.23 12.01 22.96
N VAL A 120 2.31 11.25 22.79
CA VAL A 120 3.23 10.96 23.91
C VAL A 120 4.10 12.18 24.20
N VAL A 121 4.66 12.80 23.15
CA VAL A 121 5.52 13.98 23.30
C VAL A 121 4.74 15.17 23.84
N SER A 122 3.51 15.42 23.35
CA SER A 122 2.66 16.50 23.84
C SER A 122 2.28 16.31 25.32
N LYS A 123 2.11 15.07 25.79
CA LYS A 123 1.83 14.80 27.21
C LYS A 123 3.05 15.05 28.12
N ILE A 124 4.25 14.78 27.64
CA ILE A 124 5.50 15.01 28.37
C ILE A 124 5.73 16.52 28.51
N GLY A 125 5.50 17.32 27.47
CA GLY A 125 5.66 18.76 27.48
C GLY A 125 4.70 19.53 28.40
N PHE A 126 3.59 18.89 28.84
CA PHE A 126 2.64 19.50 29.80
C PHE A 126 2.88 19.13 31.27
N THR A 127 3.84 18.25 31.57
CA THR A 127 4.13 17.76 32.94
C THR A 127 5.41 18.31 33.52
N ASP A 128 6.22 19.04 32.76
CA ASP A 128 7.44 19.66 33.28
C ASP A 128 7.18 21.08 33.81
N ASP A 129 7.57 21.28 35.09
CA ASP A 129 7.45 22.52 35.84
C ASP A 129 8.29 23.65 35.17
N PRO A 130 7.78 24.87 34.99
CA PRO A 130 8.47 25.95 34.26
C PRO A 130 9.72 26.53 34.95
N ALA A 131 10.28 25.82 35.91
CA ALA A 131 11.41 26.30 36.72
C ALA A 131 12.81 25.81 36.31
N ASP A 132 12.93 24.90 35.30
CA ASP A 132 14.23 24.34 34.97
C ASP A 132 14.71 24.81 33.58
N SER A 133 15.77 25.62 33.60
CA SER A 133 16.40 26.28 32.42
C SER A 133 17.18 25.33 31.49
N GLN A 134 16.78 24.07 31.40
CA GLN A 134 17.29 23.07 30.42
C GLN A 134 16.37 22.90 29.19
N ASP A 135 15.31 23.70 29.10
CA ASP A 135 14.26 23.61 28.08
C ASP A 135 14.75 23.66 26.62
N ASN A 136 15.75 24.48 26.35
CA ASN A 136 16.29 24.61 24.97
C ASN A 136 16.97 23.32 24.46
N HIS A 137 17.56 22.54 25.36
CA HIS A 137 18.24 21.29 24.97
C HIS A 137 17.25 20.13 24.76
N ILE A 138 16.15 20.15 25.49
CA ILE A 138 15.07 19.16 25.36
C ILE A 138 14.25 19.43 24.09
N GLU A 139 13.96 20.68 23.75
CA GLU A 139 13.30 21.07 22.50
C GLU A 139 14.14 20.70 21.27
N ASP A 140 15.45 20.88 21.31
CA ASP A 140 16.34 20.55 20.20
C ASP A 140 16.45 19.04 19.99
N LEU A 141 16.54 18.23 21.06
CA LEU A 141 16.52 16.77 21.00
C LEU A 141 15.19 16.24 20.45
N HIS A 142 14.05 16.79 20.87
CA HIS A 142 12.75 16.41 20.32
C HIS A 142 12.58 16.79 18.85
N ARG A 143 13.17 17.89 18.41
CA ARG A 143 13.14 18.34 17.02
C ARG A 143 13.98 17.43 16.11
N GLU A 144 15.16 16.99 16.59
CA GLU A 144 16.02 16.05 15.87
C GLU A 144 15.36 14.67 15.71
N ASP A 145 14.76 14.14 16.78
CA ASP A 145 14.00 12.89 16.74
C ASP A 145 12.78 12.99 15.80
N LEU A 146 12.07 14.11 15.81
CA LEU A 146 10.93 14.34 14.93
C LEU A 146 11.35 14.39 13.45
N ASP A 147 12.44 15.08 13.15
CA ASP A 147 12.96 15.16 11.77
C ASP A 147 13.50 13.81 11.30
N GLY A 148 14.19 13.07 12.16
CA GLY A 148 14.61 11.69 11.92
C GLY A 148 13.41 10.78 11.65
N PHE A 149 12.37 10.89 12.45
CA PHE A 149 11.15 10.10 12.31
C PHE A 149 10.39 10.41 11.02
N ARG A 150 10.26 11.69 10.64
CA ARG A 150 9.66 12.08 9.36
C ARG A 150 10.42 11.55 8.15
N LYS A 151 11.77 11.61 8.20
CA LYS A 151 12.62 11.02 7.16
C LYS A 151 12.43 9.51 7.06
N PHE A 152 12.34 8.82 8.20
CA PHE A 152 12.07 7.39 8.26
C PHE A 152 10.69 7.05 7.66
N LEU A 153 9.61 7.74 8.05
CA LEU A 153 8.27 7.50 7.51
C LEU A 153 8.21 7.75 6.00
N ARG A 154 8.88 8.79 5.52
CA ARG A 154 9.01 9.03 4.08
C ARG A 154 9.74 7.88 3.38
N GLY A 155 10.86 7.42 3.94
CA GLY A 155 11.59 6.26 3.42
C GLY A 155 10.70 5.01 3.35
N LEU A 156 9.95 4.74 4.40
CA LEU A 156 8.99 3.63 4.47
C LEU A 156 7.95 3.70 3.34
N LEU A 157 7.34 4.86 3.13
CA LEU A 157 6.34 5.05 2.08
C LEU A 157 6.96 4.93 0.67
N MET A 158 8.19 5.41 0.47
CA MET A 158 8.92 5.25 -0.79
C MET A 158 9.19 3.76 -1.09
N HIS A 159 9.67 3.00 -0.11
CA HIS A 159 9.87 1.56 -0.25
C HIS A 159 8.55 0.82 -0.52
N GLY A 160 7.50 1.21 0.19
CA GLY A 160 6.16 0.67 -0.03
C GLY A 160 5.65 0.93 -1.46
N ALA A 161 5.75 2.17 -1.94
CA ALA A 161 5.33 2.54 -3.29
C ALA A 161 6.09 1.77 -4.38
N ILE A 162 7.41 1.59 -4.22
CA ILE A 162 8.21 0.79 -5.14
C ILE A 162 7.79 -0.68 -5.06
N GLY A 163 7.62 -1.22 -3.84
CA GLY A 163 7.20 -2.60 -3.63
C GLY A 163 5.84 -2.89 -4.26
N THR A 164 4.85 -2.00 -4.10
CA THR A 164 3.54 -2.16 -4.75
C THR A 164 3.64 -2.15 -6.25
N ALA A 165 4.36 -1.21 -6.83
CA ALA A 165 4.50 -1.07 -8.28
C ALA A 165 5.16 -2.30 -8.93
N ILE A 166 6.29 -2.77 -8.38
CA ILE A 166 7.01 -3.92 -8.95
C ILE A 166 6.36 -5.26 -8.61
N GLY A 167 5.57 -5.34 -7.55
CA GLY A 167 4.82 -6.54 -7.18
C GLY A 167 3.50 -6.66 -7.94
N GLY A 168 2.76 -5.57 -8.05
CA GLY A 168 1.44 -5.53 -8.67
C GLY A 168 1.44 -5.94 -10.14
N VAL A 169 2.50 -5.61 -10.88
CA VAL A 169 2.64 -6.00 -12.29
C VAL A 169 2.90 -7.49 -12.52
N CYS A 170 3.16 -8.27 -11.47
CA CYS A 170 3.53 -9.68 -11.62
C CYS A 170 2.34 -10.61 -11.86
N THR A 171 1.13 -10.22 -11.50
CA THR A 171 -0.06 -11.08 -11.62
C THR A 171 -1.25 -10.32 -12.21
N LEU A 172 -2.24 -11.09 -12.65
CA LEU A 172 -3.45 -10.56 -13.28
C LEU A 172 -4.27 -9.67 -12.34
N VAL A 173 -4.27 -9.95 -11.03
CA VAL A 173 -5.10 -9.25 -10.03
C VAL A 173 -4.37 -8.17 -9.25
N GLY A 174 -3.06 -8.04 -9.42
CA GLY A 174 -2.25 -7.08 -8.68
C GLY A 174 -2.49 -5.61 -9.08
N GLU A 175 -2.91 -5.37 -10.32
CA GLU A 175 -3.25 -4.05 -10.85
C GLU A 175 -4.49 -4.15 -11.75
N PRO A 176 -5.40 -3.16 -11.76
CA PRO A 176 -6.58 -3.17 -12.63
C PRO A 176 -6.24 -3.25 -14.12
N GLU A 177 -5.13 -2.64 -14.54
CA GLU A 177 -4.67 -2.63 -15.93
C GLU A 177 -4.31 -4.03 -16.42
N ASN A 178 -3.76 -4.87 -15.55
CA ASN A 178 -3.41 -6.25 -15.87
C ASN A 178 -4.64 -7.08 -16.23
N ILE A 179 -5.78 -6.79 -15.59
CA ILE A 179 -7.05 -7.45 -15.87
C ILE A 179 -7.54 -7.10 -17.28
N VAL A 180 -7.42 -5.83 -17.67
CA VAL A 180 -7.78 -5.39 -19.03
C VAL A 180 -6.87 -6.05 -20.05
N ILE A 181 -5.56 -6.11 -19.80
CA ILE A 181 -4.59 -6.77 -20.67
C ILE A 181 -4.88 -8.27 -20.77
N GLY A 182 -5.11 -8.93 -19.64
CA GLY A 182 -5.42 -10.36 -19.60
C GLY A 182 -6.72 -10.70 -20.33
N SER A 183 -7.76 -9.89 -20.15
CA SER A 183 -9.03 -10.03 -20.86
C SER A 183 -8.85 -9.87 -22.37
N ALA A 184 -8.12 -8.85 -22.83
CA ALA A 184 -7.86 -8.61 -24.25
C ALA A 184 -6.97 -9.68 -24.89
N ALA A 185 -6.06 -10.28 -24.11
CA ALA A 185 -5.17 -11.35 -24.56
C ALA A 185 -5.75 -12.76 -24.36
N GLU A 186 -6.93 -12.88 -23.75
CA GLU A 186 -7.55 -14.15 -23.33
C GLU A 186 -6.63 -14.98 -22.40
N TRP A 187 -5.89 -14.30 -21.51
CA TRP A 187 -4.99 -14.92 -20.56
C TRP A 187 -5.66 -15.09 -19.20
N ASP A 188 -5.63 -16.30 -18.70
CA ASP A 188 -5.99 -16.62 -17.33
C ASP A 188 -4.91 -16.18 -16.33
N PHE A 189 -5.16 -16.35 -15.03
CA PHE A 189 -4.26 -15.93 -13.97
C PHE A 189 -2.84 -16.53 -14.08
N VAL A 190 -2.74 -17.84 -14.38
CA VAL A 190 -1.45 -18.53 -14.49
C VAL A 190 -0.76 -18.19 -15.79
N THR A 191 -1.50 -18.15 -16.90
CA THR A 191 -0.98 -17.76 -18.20
C THR A 191 -0.44 -16.33 -18.16
N PHE A 192 -1.18 -15.39 -17.57
CA PHE A 192 -0.70 -14.02 -17.40
C PHE A 192 0.65 -14.01 -16.66
N ALA A 193 0.72 -14.61 -15.46
CA ALA A 193 1.95 -14.63 -14.65
C ALA A 193 3.14 -15.27 -15.39
N THR A 194 2.91 -16.31 -16.19
CA THR A 194 3.97 -16.97 -16.97
C THR A 194 4.41 -16.15 -18.18
N MET A 195 3.50 -15.46 -18.83
CA MET A 195 3.80 -14.63 -20.02
C MET A 195 4.52 -13.33 -19.64
N VAL A 196 4.13 -12.67 -18.55
CA VAL A 196 4.79 -11.45 -18.09
C VAL A 196 6.01 -11.72 -17.21
N GLY A 197 6.10 -12.90 -16.60
CA GLY A 197 7.17 -13.30 -15.67
C GLY A 197 8.61 -13.05 -16.17
N PRO A 198 8.95 -13.35 -17.42
CA PRO A 198 10.28 -13.08 -17.98
C PRO A 198 10.69 -11.61 -17.93
N ALA A 199 9.74 -10.67 -17.91
CA ALA A 199 10.00 -9.24 -17.78
C ALA A 199 9.88 -8.78 -16.32
N THR A 200 8.85 -9.23 -15.60
CA THR A 200 8.52 -8.73 -14.26
C THR A 200 9.44 -9.27 -13.16
N ILE A 201 9.84 -10.55 -13.24
CA ILE A 201 10.74 -11.15 -12.23
C ILE A 201 12.14 -10.49 -12.22
N PRO A 202 12.83 -10.31 -13.36
CA PRO A 202 14.10 -9.58 -13.38
C PRO A 202 13.95 -8.13 -12.90
N THR A 203 12.83 -7.45 -13.25
CA THR A 203 12.53 -6.09 -12.82
C THR A 203 12.33 -6.03 -11.30
N LEU A 204 11.60 -6.99 -10.72
CA LEU A 204 11.41 -7.13 -9.26
C LEU A 204 12.77 -7.28 -8.55
N ILE A 205 13.62 -8.18 -9.04
CA ILE A 205 14.96 -8.42 -8.47
C ILE A 205 15.81 -7.15 -8.58
N ALA A 206 15.85 -6.52 -9.75
CA ALA A 206 16.61 -5.29 -9.98
C ALA A 206 16.10 -4.15 -9.09
N GLY A 207 14.78 -4.00 -8.93
CA GLY A 207 14.17 -3.02 -8.04
C GLY A 207 14.54 -3.22 -6.57
N ILE A 208 14.47 -4.45 -6.07
CA ILE A 208 14.89 -4.79 -4.70
C ILE A 208 16.39 -4.51 -4.51
N LEU A 209 17.24 -4.90 -5.45
CA LEU A 209 18.68 -4.66 -5.37
C LEU A 209 19.00 -3.16 -5.40
N THR A 210 18.31 -2.40 -6.25
CA THR A 210 18.46 -0.93 -6.32
C THR A 210 18.10 -0.30 -4.98
N CYS A 211 16.96 -0.65 -4.40
CA CYS A 211 16.55 -0.15 -3.08
C CYS A 211 17.53 -0.55 -1.98
N PHE A 212 18.04 -1.77 -2.01
CA PHE A 212 19.09 -2.22 -1.07
C PHE A 212 20.34 -1.34 -1.16
N VAL A 213 20.81 -1.04 -2.38
CA VAL A 213 21.99 -0.19 -2.59
C VAL A 213 21.71 1.24 -2.12
N LEU A 214 20.58 1.83 -2.51
CA LEU A 214 20.19 3.19 -2.10
C LEU A 214 20.08 3.30 -0.58
N GLU A 215 19.47 2.32 0.07
CA GLU A 215 19.33 2.28 1.52
C GLU A 215 20.68 2.17 2.23
N LYS A 216 21.58 1.32 1.71
CA LYS A 216 22.92 1.15 2.26
C LYS A 216 23.76 2.42 2.11
N MET A 217 23.65 3.11 0.98
CA MET A 217 24.43 4.31 0.65
C MET A 217 23.80 5.59 1.22
N GLY A 218 22.54 5.59 1.59
CA GLY A 218 21.82 6.75 2.10
C GLY A 218 21.59 7.84 1.04
N TRP A 219 21.52 7.46 -0.26
CA TRP A 219 21.32 8.41 -1.35
C TRP A 219 19.84 8.76 -1.52
N PHE A 220 19.57 9.94 -2.07
CA PHE A 220 18.22 10.41 -2.43
C PHE A 220 17.21 10.43 -1.27
N GLY A 221 17.70 10.55 -0.05
CA GLY A 221 16.87 10.56 1.16
C GLY A 221 16.53 9.19 1.73
N TYR A 222 17.13 8.12 1.19
CA TYR A 222 17.14 6.80 1.80
C TYR A 222 18.14 6.75 2.98
N GLY A 223 18.08 5.70 3.79
CA GLY A 223 19.05 5.49 4.89
C GLY A 223 18.63 6.12 6.21
N ALA A 224 17.42 6.62 6.35
CA ALA A 224 16.91 7.13 7.62
C ALA A 224 16.61 5.98 8.59
N GLU A 225 17.04 6.12 9.85
CA GLU A 225 16.77 5.17 10.91
C GLU A 225 15.55 5.61 11.72
N LEU A 226 14.79 4.65 12.24
CA LEU A 226 13.76 4.94 13.23
C LEU A 226 14.47 5.33 14.54
N PRO A 227 14.32 6.58 15.03
CA PRO A 227 14.96 7.03 16.27
C PRO A 227 14.65 6.09 17.43
N ALA A 228 15.64 5.86 18.30
CA ALA A 228 15.51 4.88 19.39
C ALA A 228 14.40 5.24 20.37
N ALA A 229 14.24 6.55 20.67
CA ALA A 229 13.17 7.06 21.51
C ALA A 229 11.79 6.78 20.91
N VAL A 230 11.62 7.07 19.60
CA VAL A 230 10.37 6.80 18.85
C VAL A 230 10.07 5.30 18.81
N ARG A 231 11.07 4.48 18.52
CA ARG A 231 10.92 3.01 18.53
C ARG A 231 10.39 2.49 19.87
N LYS A 232 10.93 3.00 20.98
CA LYS A 232 10.48 2.62 22.31
C LYS A 232 9.01 3.00 22.54
N ILE A 233 8.64 4.24 22.21
CA ILE A 233 7.26 4.74 22.32
C ILE A 233 6.29 3.84 21.53
N LEU A 234 6.62 3.54 20.27
CA LEU A 234 5.79 2.71 19.41
C LEU A 234 5.71 1.27 19.91
N ALA A 235 6.82 0.71 20.42
CA ALA A 235 6.85 -0.64 20.97
C ALA A 235 5.99 -0.75 22.24
N ASP A 236 6.11 0.21 23.17
CA ASP A 236 5.33 0.25 24.40
C ASP A 236 3.83 0.36 24.12
N GLU A 237 3.43 1.19 23.14
CA GLU A 237 2.02 1.31 22.74
C GLU A 237 1.51 0.03 22.04
N ASN A 238 2.33 -0.57 21.19
CA ASN A 238 1.98 -1.85 20.56
C ASN A 238 1.81 -2.98 21.60
N GLU A 239 2.62 -3.00 22.66
CA GLU A 239 2.43 -3.95 23.77
C GLU A 239 1.11 -3.71 24.52
N LYS A 240 0.76 -2.46 24.79
CA LYS A 240 -0.54 -2.13 25.40
C LYS A 240 -1.72 -2.56 24.52
N LEU A 241 -1.61 -2.38 23.20
CA LEU A 241 -2.63 -2.85 22.25
C LEU A 241 -2.75 -4.37 22.25
N LYS A 242 -1.62 -5.09 22.27
CA LYS A 242 -1.62 -6.56 22.37
C LYS A 242 -2.25 -7.08 23.65
N GLN A 243 -2.02 -6.40 24.79
CA GLN A 243 -2.63 -6.76 26.07
C GLN A 243 -4.16 -6.53 26.08
N LYS A 244 -4.65 -5.57 25.30
CA LYS A 244 -6.09 -5.28 25.13
C LYS A 244 -6.74 -6.18 24.08
N ALA A 245 -5.95 -6.79 23.18
CA ALA A 245 -6.44 -7.65 22.13
C ALA A 245 -7.12 -8.89 22.73
N THR A 246 -8.30 -9.19 22.24
CA THR A 246 -9.08 -10.37 22.66
C THR A 246 -8.70 -11.58 21.82
N LYS A 247 -9.09 -12.79 22.31
CA LYS A 247 -8.95 -14.00 21.49
C LYS A 247 -9.72 -13.89 20.16
N GLY A 248 -10.80 -13.10 20.14
CA GLY A 248 -11.58 -12.82 18.93
C GLY A 248 -10.76 -12.09 17.87
N ASP A 249 -9.99 -11.07 18.23
CA ASP A 249 -9.19 -10.29 17.28
C ASP A 249 -8.10 -11.17 16.61
N THR A 250 -7.49 -12.05 17.40
CA THR A 250 -6.52 -13.02 16.85
C THR A 250 -7.18 -14.02 15.89
N LEU A 251 -8.40 -14.47 16.21
CA LEU A 251 -9.16 -15.39 15.34
C LEU A 251 -9.51 -14.73 14.00
N VAL A 252 -9.93 -13.45 14.02
CA VAL A 252 -10.22 -12.67 12.80
C VAL A 252 -9.02 -12.64 11.87
N ILE A 253 -7.82 -12.41 12.39
CA ILE A 253 -6.60 -12.36 11.58
C ILE A 253 -6.28 -13.71 10.94
N TYR A 254 -6.39 -14.81 11.71
CA TYR A 254 -6.19 -16.15 11.15
C TYR A 254 -7.25 -16.49 10.10
N PHE A 255 -8.49 -16.04 10.30
CA PHE A 255 -9.55 -16.19 9.32
C PHE A 255 -9.25 -15.40 8.05
N GLN A 256 -8.84 -14.12 8.16
CA GLN A 256 -8.42 -13.29 7.03
C GLN A 256 -7.25 -13.91 6.26
N LEU A 257 -6.25 -14.47 6.98
CA LEU A 257 -5.13 -15.18 6.35
C LEU A 257 -5.60 -16.42 5.59
N ALA A 258 -6.49 -17.20 6.18
CA ALA A 258 -7.05 -18.38 5.52
C ALA A 258 -7.84 -18.01 4.26
N VAL A 259 -8.63 -16.94 4.31
CA VAL A 259 -9.38 -16.41 3.16
C VAL A 259 -8.42 -15.93 2.08
N ALA A 260 -7.34 -15.20 2.43
CA ALA A 260 -6.33 -14.76 1.46
C ALA A 260 -5.65 -15.95 0.76
N ILE A 261 -5.27 -16.98 1.51
CA ILE A 261 -4.69 -18.22 0.94
C ILE A 261 -5.70 -18.92 0.02
N LEU A 262 -6.94 -19.05 0.46
CA LEU A 262 -8.01 -19.68 -0.33
C LEU A 262 -8.25 -18.91 -1.64
N MET A 263 -8.24 -17.58 -1.59
CA MET A 263 -8.36 -16.72 -2.77
C MET A 263 -7.23 -17.00 -3.78
N VAL A 264 -5.97 -17.04 -3.33
CA VAL A 264 -4.82 -17.35 -4.20
C VAL A 264 -4.95 -18.74 -4.81
N VAL A 265 -5.34 -19.73 -4.02
CA VAL A 265 -5.56 -21.12 -4.50
C VAL A 265 -6.70 -21.17 -5.52
N ALA A 266 -7.82 -20.51 -5.25
CA ALA A 266 -8.97 -20.47 -6.15
C ALA A 266 -8.62 -19.81 -7.50
N LEU A 267 -7.86 -18.70 -7.48
CA LEU A 267 -7.35 -18.04 -8.69
C LEU A 267 -6.39 -18.93 -9.48
N SER A 268 -5.47 -19.61 -8.78
CA SER A 268 -4.47 -20.47 -9.42
C SER A 268 -5.06 -21.75 -10.03
N LEU A 269 -6.11 -22.29 -9.42
CA LEU A 269 -6.79 -23.51 -9.87
C LEU A 269 -8.01 -23.25 -10.76
N HIS A 270 -8.30 -21.98 -11.10
CA HIS A 270 -9.46 -21.61 -11.93
C HIS A 270 -10.79 -22.16 -11.40
N LEU A 271 -10.98 -22.13 -10.07
CA LEU A 271 -12.18 -22.71 -9.45
C LEU A 271 -13.45 -21.95 -9.80
N ALA A 272 -13.35 -20.67 -10.13
CA ALA A 272 -14.44 -19.82 -10.57
C ALA A 272 -13.89 -18.60 -11.35
N GLU A 273 -14.79 -17.85 -11.98
CA GLU A 273 -14.49 -16.53 -12.55
C GLU A 273 -13.88 -15.60 -11.49
N ILE A 274 -12.86 -14.82 -11.87
CA ILE A 274 -12.10 -13.97 -10.94
C ILE A 274 -13.02 -13.03 -10.15
N GLY A 275 -14.05 -12.46 -10.81
CA GLY A 275 -15.05 -11.61 -10.14
C GLY A 275 -15.87 -12.34 -9.07
N LEU A 276 -16.20 -13.62 -9.30
CA LEU A 276 -16.92 -14.45 -8.31
C LEU A 276 -16.02 -14.81 -7.12
N ILE A 277 -14.73 -15.03 -7.36
CA ILE A 277 -13.77 -15.26 -6.28
C ILE A 277 -13.64 -14.00 -5.41
N GLY A 278 -13.55 -12.81 -6.01
CA GLY A 278 -13.54 -11.54 -5.29
C GLY A 278 -14.82 -11.32 -4.48
N LEU A 279 -15.98 -11.64 -5.05
CA LEU A 279 -17.28 -11.57 -4.35
C LEU A 279 -17.34 -12.53 -3.15
N ALA A 280 -16.82 -13.75 -3.30
CA ALA A 280 -16.81 -14.75 -2.22
C ALA A 280 -15.93 -14.34 -1.03
N VAL A 281 -14.96 -13.47 -1.22
CA VAL A 281 -14.13 -12.90 -0.13
C VAL A 281 -14.90 -11.90 0.71
N ILE A 282 -15.95 -11.27 0.16
CA ILE A 282 -16.76 -10.25 0.85
C ILE A 282 -17.87 -10.88 1.69
N ILE A 283 -18.37 -12.05 1.31
CA ILE A 283 -19.46 -12.75 1.97
C ILE A 283 -18.93 -13.61 3.13
#